data_7682ffe210bf1ef84bab1f97cd635891
#
_entry.id   7682ffe210bf1ef84bab1f97cd635891
#
_cell.length_a   1.000
_cell.length_b   1.000
_cell.length_c   1.000
_cell.angle_alpha   90.00
_cell.angle_beta   90.00
_cell.angle_gamma   90.00
#
_symmetry.space_group_name_H-M   'P 1'
#
loop_
_entity.id
_entity.type
_entity.pdbx_description
1 polymer ?
#
loop_
_entity_poly.entity_id
_entity_poly.type
_entity_poly.pdbx_seq_one_letter_code
_entity_poly.pdbx_strand_id
1 'polypeptide(L)'
;MDLLERLQAICGPEHVSDVLADRLCYRRDCGPTTGGVPDVVVRPESTAEVAEIVRLANEVRKPIFLWGRATTFVGFGVQEGCIVMALDLMNRIVKIDLESQVVTAEAGAIWHAVDSELNKLGWEMTVPGGGGMFSCTVGGTAAYNAVPHGITEYGMTGGHVVALEVVLPDGTVIRTGSAANTDAPFPIERGANGPDLAGLFIGSCGTLGVITQVTMRIRRVPECERFLFYAFERLDDAVDAATAIQSQRAATFLVGLFGGPKPDGVEGEAFLHVIIRDSVMEAERRAQAARVCCETFRGRPQDPEGTRRYWTEHMYSWLRNTPASAYYGSRPYYCPEVAGFLPTQALKEAIPMLHDYIANNADFARVGMHVKGFDVYFSPNSAFLWVDTLYPEMDPEARQVGLQVRADIAEMLFGRWMSPGGIVAGIAPYIMQRLGPTYGLLKRLKAALDPNGILNPGVLGLGGDDD
;
A
#
# COMPACT_ATOMS: atom_id res chain seq x y z
N MET A 1 -16.48 -8.59 -35.65
CA MET A 1 -15.17 -8.54 -34.99
C MET A 1 -15.31 -9.25 -33.66
N ASP A 2 -14.38 -10.12 -33.37
CA ASP A 2 -14.31 -10.74 -32.06
C ASP A 2 -13.76 -9.75 -31.00
N LEU A 3 -13.67 -10.18 -29.74
CA LEU A 3 -13.21 -9.31 -28.65
C LEU A 3 -11.77 -8.82 -28.90
N LEU A 4 -10.88 -9.70 -29.36
CA LEU A 4 -9.47 -9.37 -29.61
C LEU A 4 -9.36 -8.28 -30.69
N GLU A 5 -10.01 -8.47 -31.84
CA GLU A 5 -10.02 -7.51 -32.94
C GLU A 5 -10.58 -6.13 -32.51
N ARG A 6 -11.61 -6.11 -31.67
CA ARG A 6 -12.20 -4.86 -31.15
C ARG A 6 -11.23 -4.14 -30.21
N LEU A 7 -10.55 -4.86 -29.32
CA LEU A 7 -9.53 -4.28 -28.43
C LEU A 7 -8.33 -3.76 -29.22
N GLN A 8 -7.90 -4.52 -30.26
CA GLN A 8 -6.83 -4.07 -31.18
C GLN A 8 -7.20 -2.83 -31.97
N ALA A 9 -8.48 -2.67 -32.32
CA ALA A 9 -8.96 -1.46 -32.98
C ALA A 9 -8.95 -0.23 -32.06
N ILE A 10 -9.05 -0.42 -30.73
CA ILE A 10 -8.97 0.67 -29.75
C ILE A 10 -7.52 1.06 -29.47
N CYS A 11 -6.65 0.09 -29.15
CA CYS A 11 -5.30 0.35 -28.62
C CYS A 11 -4.15 0.10 -29.60
N GLY A 12 -4.44 -0.45 -30.79
CA GLY A 12 -3.41 -1.00 -31.68
C GLY A 12 -3.05 -2.46 -31.34
N PRO A 13 -2.70 -3.25 -32.35
CA PRO A 13 -2.38 -4.68 -32.16
C PRO A 13 -1.15 -4.92 -31.28
N GLU A 14 -0.21 -3.98 -31.21
CA GLU A 14 1.01 -4.05 -30.39
C GLU A 14 0.75 -3.92 -28.89
N HIS A 15 -0.41 -3.40 -28.52
CA HIS A 15 -0.82 -3.18 -27.13
C HIS A 15 -1.87 -4.18 -26.62
N VAL A 16 -2.19 -5.18 -27.43
CA VAL A 16 -3.18 -6.21 -27.08
C VAL A 16 -2.61 -7.59 -27.33
N SER A 17 -2.57 -8.43 -26.32
CA SER A 17 -2.02 -9.80 -26.45
C SER A 17 -2.97 -10.85 -25.88
N ASP A 18 -3.21 -11.90 -26.67
CA ASP A 18 -3.85 -13.15 -26.26
C ASP A 18 -2.84 -14.31 -26.15
N VAL A 19 -1.54 -14.02 -26.33
CA VAL A 19 -0.46 -15.01 -26.21
C VAL A 19 -0.38 -15.53 -24.79
N LEU A 20 -0.39 -16.87 -24.63
CA LEU A 20 -0.43 -17.51 -23.31
C LEU A 20 0.72 -17.06 -22.39
N ALA A 21 1.92 -16.90 -22.91
CA ALA A 21 3.09 -16.47 -22.12
C ALA A 21 2.88 -15.09 -21.50
N ASP A 22 2.32 -14.14 -22.26
CA ASP A 22 2.03 -12.79 -21.77
C ASP A 22 0.94 -12.82 -20.71
N ARG A 23 -0.14 -13.57 -20.95
CA ARG A 23 -1.29 -13.69 -20.03
C ARG A 23 -0.88 -14.33 -18.70
N LEU A 24 0.02 -15.29 -18.71
CA LEU A 24 0.52 -15.95 -17.49
C LEU A 24 1.28 -14.98 -16.55
N CYS A 25 1.86 -13.89 -17.07
CA CYS A 25 2.55 -12.88 -16.28
C CYS A 25 1.61 -12.09 -15.37
N TYR A 26 0.32 -12.07 -15.64
CA TYR A 26 -0.68 -11.29 -14.92
C TYR A 26 -1.55 -12.09 -13.95
N ARG A 27 -1.20 -13.37 -13.72
CA ARG A 27 -1.98 -14.24 -12.83
C ARG A 27 -1.83 -13.93 -11.35
N ARG A 28 -0.73 -13.26 -10.97
CA ARG A 28 -0.34 -13.11 -9.57
C ARG A 28 0.36 -11.78 -9.34
N ASP A 29 -0.03 -11.10 -8.27
CA ASP A 29 0.75 -10.01 -7.67
C ASP A 29 1.86 -10.58 -6.76
N CYS A 30 2.46 -9.78 -5.86
CA CYS A 30 3.41 -10.28 -4.86
C CYS A 30 2.74 -11.08 -3.73
N GLY A 31 1.40 -11.23 -3.75
CA GLY A 31 0.63 -11.97 -2.75
C GLY A 31 0.62 -13.49 -2.96
N PRO A 32 0.04 -14.26 -2.01
CA PRO A 32 0.06 -15.73 -2.02
C PRO A 32 -0.91 -16.34 -3.04
N THR A 33 -1.89 -15.57 -3.50
CA THR A 33 -2.95 -16.07 -4.35
C THR A 33 -2.52 -16.08 -5.81
N THR A 34 -2.66 -17.23 -6.47
CA THR A 34 -2.50 -17.34 -7.91
C THR A 34 -3.90 -17.35 -8.52
N GLY A 35 -4.20 -16.37 -9.37
CA GLY A 35 -5.48 -16.30 -10.07
C GLY A 35 -5.57 -17.19 -11.29
N GLY A 36 -6.71 -17.08 -12.00
CA GLY A 36 -6.97 -17.69 -13.30
C GLY A 36 -6.09 -17.12 -14.41
N VAL A 37 -6.30 -17.57 -15.63
CA VAL A 37 -5.62 -17.06 -16.81
C VAL A 37 -6.57 -16.08 -17.50
N PRO A 38 -6.19 -14.81 -17.69
CA PRO A 38 -7.02 -13.86 -18.45
C PRO A 38 -7.14 -14.31 -19.91
N ASP A 39 -8.22 -13.94 -20.60
CA ASP A 39 -8.34 -14.21 -22.03
C ASP A 39 -7.44 -13.30 -22.86
N VAL A 40 -7.26 -12.05 -22.40
CA VAL A 40 -6.51 -11.03 -23.10
C VAL A 40 -5.90 -10.03 -22.13
N VAL A 41 -4.75 -9.50 -22.48
CA VAL A 41 -4.09 -8.36 -21.84
C VAL A 41 -4.15 -7.17 -22.76
N VAL A 42 -4.61 -6.01 -22.27
CA VAL A 42 -4.68 -4.75 -23.01
C VAL A 42 -3.92 -3.65 -22.25
N ARG A 43 -3.18 -2.83 -22.99
CA ARG A 43 -2.31 -1.78 -22.44
C ARG A 43 -2.64 -0.43 -23.08
N PRO A 44 -3.64 0.30 -22.55
CA PRO A 44 -4.03 1.60 -23.08
C PRO A 44 -2.95 2.66 -22.85
N GLU A 45 -2.86 3.62 -23.76
CA GLU A 45 -1.97 4.79 -23.69
C GLU A 45 -2.69 6.08 -23.28
N SER A 46 -4.03 6.05 -23.21
CA SER A 46 -4.82 7.25 -22.94
C SER A 46 -6.10 6.94 -22.15
N THR A 47 -6.62 7.98 -21.45
CA THR A 47 -7.93 7.93 -20.78
C THR A 47 -9.06 7.63 -21.76
N ALA A 48 -8.95 8.08 -23.00
CA ALA A 48 -9.95 7.80 -24.04
C ALA A 48 -10.01 6.31 -24.37
N GLU A 49 -8.87 5.67 -24.58
CA GLU A 49 -8.80 4.21 -24.80
C GLU A 49 -9.32 3.42 -23.58
N VAL A 50 -8.96 3.84 -22.34
CA VAL A 50 -9.53 3.23 -21.12
C VAL A 50 -11.05 3.30 -21.15
N ALA A 51 -11.63 4.46 -21.49
CA ALA A 51 -13.07 4.62 -21.55
C ALA A 51 -13.73 3.73 -22.62
N GLU A 52 -13.09 3.56 -23.77
CA GLU A 52 -13.60 2.70 -24.85
C GLU A 52 -13.50 1.21 -24.47
N ILE A 53 -12.40 0.79 -23.84
CA ILE A 53 -12.25 -0.59 -23.32
C ILE A 53 -13.33 -0.90 -22.29
N VAL A 54 -13.56 0.02 -21.33
CA VAL A 54 -14.59 -0.14 -20.29
C VAL A 54 -15.99 -0.26 -20.92
N ARG A 55 -16.34 0.58 -21.91
CA ARG A 55 -17.62 0.47 -22.64
C ARG A 55 -17.74 -0.85 -23.37
N LEU A 56 -16.68 -1.28 -24.06
CA LEU A 56 -16.64 -2.57 -24.74
C LEU A 56 -16.86 -3.73 -23.76
N ALA A 57 -16.13 -3.74 -22.63
CA ALA A 57 -16.26 -4.76 -21.61
C ALA A 57 -17.68 -4.82 -21.02
N ASN A 58 -18.31 -3.65 -20.81
CA ASN A 58 -19.68 -3.53 -20.36
C ASN A 58 -20.68 -4.12 -21.38
N GLU A 59 -20.51 -3.81 -22.68
CA GLU A 59 -21.33 -4.35 -23.76
C GLU A 59 -21.28 -5.87 -23.81
N VAL A 60 -20.07 -6.45 -23.72
CA VAL A 60 -19.87 -7.91 -23.79
C VAL A 60 -19.96 -8.60 -22.43
N ARG A 61 -20.20 -7.85 -21.35
CA ARG A 61 -20.24 -8.32 -19.95
C ARG A 61 -19.00 -9.11 -19.54
N LYS A 62 -17.84 -8.60 -19.90
CA LYS A 62 -16.55 -9.24 -19.61
C LYS A 62 -15.87 -8.53 -18.43
N PRO A 63 -15.46 -9.24 -17.39
CA PRO A 63 -14.74 -8.64 -16.27
C PRO A 63 -13.40 -8.02 -16.70
N ILE A 64 -13.07 -6.87 -16.12
CA ILE A 64 -11.76 -6.22 -16.25
C ILE A 64 -11.06 -6.31 -14.90
N PHE A 65 -9.81 -6.78 -14.91
CA PHE A 65 -8.90 -6.67 -13.79
C PHE A 65 -7.85 -5.60 -14.09
N LEU A 66 -7.80 -4.59 -13.23
CA LEU A 66 -6.87 -3.46 -13.36
C LEU A 66 -5.50 -3.87 -12.84
N TRP A 67 -4.47 -3.52 -13.61
CA TRP A 67 -3.10 -3.87 -13.29
C TRP A 67 -2.18 -2.65 -13.35
N GLY A 68 -1.55 -2.33 -12.19
CA GLY A 68 -0.42 -1.41 -12.13
C GLY A 68 0.89 -2.18 -12.36
N ARG A 69 1.67 -2.33 -11.30
CA ARG A 69 2.90 -3.16 -11.30
C ARG A 69 2.82 -4.34 -10.34
N ALA A 70 1.64 -4.62 -9.81
CA ALA A 70 1.37 -5.77 -8.93
C ALA A 70 2.34 -5.91 -7.74
N THR A 71 2.77 -4.79 -7.18
CA THR A 71 3.73 -4.74 -6.06
C THR A 71 3.08 -4.94 -4.69
N THR A 72 1.78 -5.17 -4.64
CA THR A 72 1.06 -5.46 -3.39
C THR A 72 1.22 -6.93 -2.99
N PHE A 73 1.11 -7.19 -1.68
CA PHE A 73 1.11 -8.54 -1.12
C PHE A 73 -0.30 -9.08 -0.84
N VAL A 74 -1.34 -8.43 -1.36
CA VAL A 74 -2.72 -8.71 -1.00
C VAL A 74 -3.32 -9.92 -1.71
N GLY A 75 -2.70 -10.38 -2.80
CA GLY A 75 -3.15 -11.56 -3.53
C GLY A 75 -4.39 -11.29 -4.37
N PHE A 76 -4.42 -10.18 -5.11
CA PHE A 76 -5.45 -9.92 -6.13
C PHE A 76 -5.25 -10.88 -7.30
N GLY A 77 -5.72 -12.11 -7.16
CA GLY A 77 -5.77 -13.07 -8.27
C GLY A 77 -6.81 -12.62 -9.30
N VAL A 78 -6.42 -12.56 -10.56
CA VAL A 78 -7.37 -12.30 -11.66
C VAL A 78 -8.32 -13.49 -11.84
N GLN A 79 -9.52 -13.23 -12.33
CA GLN A 79 -10.46 -14.31 -12.67
C GLN A 79 -10.08 -14.96 -14.01
N GLU A 80 -10.45 -16.25 -14.14
CA GLU A 80 -10.32 -16.96 -15.42
C GLU A 80 -11.14 -16.26 -16.50
N GLY A 81 -10.57 -16.11 -17.68
CA GLY A 81 -11.27 -15.56 -18.81
C GLY A 81 -11.56 -14.05 -18.77
N CYS A 82 -10.99 -13.28 -17.86
CA CYS A 82 -11.16 -11.83 -17.79
C CYS A 82 -10.30 -11.08 -18.83
N ILE A 83 -10.53 -9.76 -18.92
CA ILE A 83 -9.60 -8.81 -19.53
C ILE A 83 -8.65 -8.30 -18.44
N VAL A 84 -7.36 -8.35 -18.63
CA VAL A 84 -6.41 -7.58 -17.81
C VAL A 84 -6.13 -6.26 -18.51
N MET A 85 -6.39 -5.14 -17.82
CA MET A 85 -6.04 -3.79 -18.27
C MET A 85 -4.82 -3.30 -17.52
N ALA A 86 -3.65 -3.30 -18.17
CA ALA A 86 -2.39 -2.85 -17.60
C ALA A 86 -2.13 -1.39 -17.98
N LEU A 87 -2.03 -0.51 -16.97
CA LEU A 87 -1.94 0.94 -17.14
C LEU A 87 -0.51 1.46 -17.29
N ASP A 88 0.47 0.59 -17.49
CA ASP A 88 1.89 0.92 -17.46
C ASP A 88 2.39 1.77 -18.64
N LEU A 89 1.63 1.89 -19.73
CA LEU A 89 1.91 2.82 -20.83
C LEU A 89 1.43 4.25 -20.53
N MET A 90 0.47 4.43 -19.62
CA MET A 90 0.03 5.73 -19.12
C MET A 90 0.97 6.23 -18.02
N ASN A 91 2.20 6.63 -18.38
CA ASN A 91 3.29 6.86 -17.43
C ASN A 91 3.90 8.26 -17.46
N ARG A 92 3.23 9.23 -18.09
CA ARG A 92 3.71 10.60 -18.24
C ARG A 92 3.48 11.43 -16.98
N ILE A 93 4.42 12.35 -16.69
CA ILE A 93 4.17 13.48 -15.80
C ILE A 93 3.41 14.53 -16.63
N VAL A 94 2.15 14.75 -16.29
CA VAL A 94 1.26 15.65 -17.04
C VAL A 94 1.61 17.11 -16.76
N LYS A 95 1.82 17.46 -15.48
CA LYS A 95 2.15 18.80 -15.03
C LYS A 95 2.86 18.80 -13.68
N ILE A 96 3.91 19.61 -13.55
CA ILE A 96 4.49 20.02 -12.25
C ILE A 96 4.11 21.48 -12.06
N ASP A 97 3.36 21.77 -11.00
CA ASP A 97 2.93 23.11 -10.63
C ASP A 97 3.55 23.49 -9.27
N LEU A 98 4.68 24.17 -9.33
CA LEU A 98 5.45 24.55 -8.14
C LEU A 98 4.78 25.68 -7.37
N GLU A 99 3.95 26.50 -8.02
CA GLU A 99 3.21 27.58 -7.37
C GLU A 99 2.08 27.00 -6.51
N SER A 100 1.30 26.08 -7.07
CA SER A 100 0.23 25.38 -6.37
C SER A 100 0.75 24.20 -5.51
N GLN A 101 2.04 23.87 -5.60
CA GLN A 101 2.71 22.79 -4.89
C GLN A 101 2.05 21.42 -5.14
N VAL A 102 1.79 21.13 -6.41
CA VAL A 102 1.21 19.86 -6.84
C VAL A 102 1.91 19.30 -8.07
N VAL A 103 1.86 17.98 -8.22
CA VAL A 103 2.24 17.27 -9.43
C VAL A 103 1.07 16.43 -9.91
N THR A 104 0.78 16.46 -11.19
CA THR A 104 -0.19 15.58 -11.86
C THR A 104 0.58 14.59 -12.73
N ALA A 105 0.32 13.30 -12.52
CA ALA A 105 0.90 12.23 -13.31
C ALA A 105 -0.17 11.22 -13.72
N GLU A 106 0.05 10.56 -14.84
CA GLU A 106 -0.77 9.42 -15.28
C GLU A 106 -0.62 8.24 -14.32
N ALA A 107 -1.66 7.42 -14.20
CA ALA A 107 -1.77 6.38 -13.19
C ALA A 107 -0.67 5.31 -13.24
N GLY A 108 -0.12 5.03 -14.41
CA GLY A 108 0.98 4.09 -14.62
C GLY A 108 2.37 4.66 -14.36
N ALA A 109 2.50 5.97 -14.08
CA ALA A 109 3.78 6.58 -13.75
C ALA A 109 4.38 5.95 -12.48
N ILE A 110 5.65 5.61 -12.54
CA ILE A 110 6.36 5.03 -11.39
C ILE A 110 6.62 6.13 -10.35
N TRP A 111 6.30 5.87 -9.08
CA TRP A 111 6.45 6.81 -7.99
C TRP A 111 7.85 7.44 -7.94
N HIS A 112 8.88 6.62 -7.96
CA HIS A 112 10.26 7.09 -7.93
C HIS A 112 10.65 7.91 -9.17
N ALA A 113 10.10 7.62 -10.34
CA ALA A 113 10.37 8.41 -11.54
C ALA A 113 9.80 9.83 -11.39
N VAL A 114 8.58 9.97 -10.86
CA VAL A 114 7.97 11.28 -10.56
C VAL A 114 8.79 12.03 -9.53
N ASP A 115 9.16 11.36 -8.43
CA ASP A 115 9.97 11.94 -7.36
C ASP A 115 11.36 12.40 -7.85
N SER A 116 11.99 11.61 -8.72
CA SER A 116 13.29 11.96 -9.33
C SER A 116 13.24 13.22 -10.17
N GLU A 117 12.15 13.45 -10.93
CA GLU A 117 11.97 14.69 -11.69
C GLU A 117 11.74 15.90 -10.76
N LEU A 118 10.98 15.71 -9.68
CA LEU A 118 10.79 16.75 -8.66
C LEU A 118 12.08 17.10 -7.95
N ASN A 119 12.91 16.11 -7.61
CA ASN A 119 14.19 16.32 -6.93
C ASN A 119 15.16 17.20 -7.74
N LYS A 120 15.14 17.12 -9.08
CA LYS A 120 15.93 18.02 -9.93
C LYS A 120 15.54 19.49 -9.77
N LEU A 121 14.32 19.75 -9.30
CA LEU A 121 13.77 21.08 -9.06
C LEU A 121 13.87 21.51 -7.58
N GLY A 122 14.45 20.67 -6.70
CA GLY A 122 14.52 20.88 -5.25
C GLY A 122 13.20 20.61 -4.54
N TRP A 123 12.34 19.78 -5.13
CA TRP A 123 11.05 19.34 -4.58
C TRP A 123 11.01 17.82 -4.46
N GLU A 124 10.09 17.31 -3.66
CA GLU A 124 9.81 15.88 -3.52
C GLU A 124 8.30 15.65 -3.32
N MET A 125 7.87 14.42 -3.51
CA MET A 125 6.53 14.00 -3.10
C MET A 125 6.39 14.19 -1.60
N THR A 126 5.26 14.74 -1.11
CA THR A 126 5.08 15.03 0.33
C THR A 126 5.25 13.78 1.18
N VAL A 127 4.76 12.65 0.72
CA VAL A 127 4.99 11.36 1.35
C VAL A 127 6.02 10.58 0.55
N PRO A 128 7.12 10.14 1.15
CA PRO A 128 8.00 9.17 0.51
C PRO A 128 7.18 7.94 0.15
N GLY A 129 7.38 7.39 -1.04
CA GLY A 129 6.68 6.18 -1.48
C GLY A 129 6.83 5.07 -0.45
N GLY A 130 5.80 4.28 -0.27
CA GLY A 130 5.86 3.06 0.53
C GLY A 130 6.90 2.09 -0.04
N GLY A 131 7.06 0.93 0.58
CA GLY A 131 8.07 -0.07 0.21
C GLY A 131 8.15 -0.46 -1.28
N GLY A 132 7.21 0.04 -2.10
CA GLY A 132 7.10 -0.14 -3.54
C GLY A 132 7.63 1.00 -4.42
N MET A 133 8.27 2.05 -3.89
CA MET A 133 8.50 3.30 -4.63
C MET A 133 9.21 3.17 -5.98
N PHE A 134 10.13 2.21 -6.15
CA PHE A 134 10.83 1.97 -7.41
C PHE A 134 10.02 1.20 -8.45
N SER A 135 8.93 0.60 -8.05
CA SER A 135 8.11 -0.25 -8.92
C SER A 135 6.62 0.11 -8.87
N CYS A 136 6.10 0.64 -7.74
CA CYS A 136 4.69 1.00 -7.63
C CYS A 136 4.36 2.20 -8.53
N THR A 137 3.13 2.19 -9.04
CA THR A 137 2.59 3.30 -9.82
C THR A 137 1.82 4.25 -8.94
N VAL A 138 1.76 5.53 -9.33
CA VAL A 138 1.00 6.53 -8.55
C VAL A 138 -0.49 6.19 -8.48
N GLY A 139 -1.06 5.66 -9.57
CA GLY A 139 -2.46 5.22 -9.61
C GLY A 139 -2.72 4.01 -8.73
N GLY A 140 -1.85 2.99 -8.78
CA GLY A 140 -1.95 1.81 -7.91
C GLY A 140 -1.81 2.17 -6.43
N THR A 141 -0.88 3.07 -6.11
CA THR A 141 -0.66 3.57 -4.74
C THR A 141 -1.88 4.32 -4.21
N ALA A 142 -2.52 5.16 -5.04
CA ALA A 142 -3.77 5.86 -4.68
C ALA A 142 -4.95 4.88 -4.54
N ALA A 143 -5.12 3.98 -5.52
CA ALA A 143 -6.21 3.00 -5.52
C ALA A 143 -6.14 2.05 -4.31
N TYR A 144 -4.96 1.71 -3.85
CA TYR A 144 -4.73 0.88 -2.66
C TYR A 144 -4.73 1.68 -1.36
N ASN A 145 -4.52 3.00 -1.41
CA ASN A 145 -4.24 3.87 -0.27
C ASN A 145 -3.04 3.36 0.53
N ALA A 146 -1.90 3.22 -0.14
CA ALA A 146 -0.71 2.59 0.42
C ALA A 146 -0.18 3.31 1.68
N VAL A 147 0.40 2.53 2.58
CA VAL A 147 1.10 3.02 3.78
C VAL A 147 2.45 3.60 3.36
N PRO A 148 2.72 4.90 3.54
CA PRO A 148 3.98 5.49 3.12
C PRO A 148 5.04 5.43 4.22
N HIS A 149 6.30 5.49 3.82
CA HIS A 149 7.36 5.93 4.73
C HIS A 149 7.11 7.40 5.13
N GLY A 150 7.25 7.71 6.39
CA GLY A 150 6.84 9.03 6.89
C GLY A 150 5.39 9.13 7.36
N ILE A 151 4.69 7.98 7.45
CA ILE A 151 3.31 7.92 7.95
C ILE A 151 3.14 8.62 9.30
N THR A 152 4.18 8.70 10.13
CA THR A 152 4.12 9.32 11.45
C THR A 152 3.76 10.80 11.38
N GLU A 153 4.29 11.51 10.41
CA GLU A 153 4.02 12.93 10.20
C GLU A 153 2.86 13.15 9.23
N TYR A 154 2.85 12.41 8.12
CA TYR A 154 2.00 12.71 6.98
C TYR A 154 0.71 11.89 6.92
N GLY A 155 0.60 10.82 7.70
CA GLY A 155 -0.52 9.90 7.59
C GLY A 155 -0.47 9.07 6.30
N MET A 156 -1.63 8.63 5.83
CA MET A 156 -1.79 7.76 4.66
C MET A 156 -1.59 8.52 3.34
N THR A 157 -1.11 7.84 2.31
CA THR A 157 -0.86 8.40 0.98
C THR A 157 -2.09 9.10 0.39
N GLY A 158 -3.28 8.54 0.57
CA GLY A 158 -4.52 9.13 0.09
C GLY A 158 -4.85 10.51 0.66
N GLY A 159 -4.30 10.88 1.83
CA GLY A 159 -4.42 12.22 2.40
C GLY A 159 -3.71 13.31 1.59
N HIS A 160 -2.79 12.93 0.71
CA HIS A 160 -2.01 13.84 -0.13
C HIS A 160 -2.48 13.88 -1.58
N VAL A 161 -3.47 13.07 -1.94
CA VAL A 161 -4.16 13.15 -3.24
C VAL A 161 -5.07 14.37 -3.22
N VAL A 162 -4.87 15.26 -4.19
CA VAL A 162 -5.63 16.51 -4.35
C VAL A 162 -6.79 16.31 -5.32
N ALA A 163 -6.54 15.62 -6.43
CA ALA A 163 -7.56 15.34 -7.43
C ALA A 163 -7.24 14.02 -8.16
N LEU A 164 -8.26 13.41 -8.69
CA LEU A 164 -8.20 12.23 -9.56
C LEU A 164 -8.92 12.50 -10.87
N GLU A 165 -8.42 11.94 -11.96
CA GLU A 165 -9.21 11.67 -13.16
C GLU A 165 -9.55 10.18 -13.16
N VAL A 166 -10.83 9.86 -13.35
CA VAL A 166 -11.36 8.51 -13.21
C VAL A 166 -12.30 8.19 -14.36
N VAL A 167 -12.15 7.02 -14.93
CA VAL A 167 -13.14 6.42 -15.86
C VAL A 167 -14.09 5.56 -15.04
N LEU A 168 -15.37 5.90 -15.04
CA LEU A 168 -16.44 5.15 -14.40
C LEU A 168 -16.76 3.87 -15.18
N PRO A 169 -17.46 2.90 -14.56
CA PRO A 169 -17.82 1.62 -15.23
C PRO A 169 -18.65 1.75 -16.50
N ASP A 170 -19.32 2.87 -16.73
CA ASP A 170 -20.04 3.18 -17.97
C ASP A 170 -19.18 3.85 -19.05
N GLY A 171 -17.89 4.07 -18.76
CA GLY A 171 -16.95 4.77 -19.63
C GLY A 171 -17.04 6.30 -19.55
N THR A 172 -17.81 6.87 -18.61
CA THR A 172 -17.80 8.32 -18.34
C THR A 172 -16.50 8.71 -17.64
N VAL A 173 -15.88 9.80 -18.13
CA VAL A 173 -14.67 10.36 -17.50
C VAL A 173 -15.08 11.48 -16.55
N ILE A 174 -14.65 11.38 -15.31
CA ILE A 174 -14.87 12.43 -14.29
C ILE A 174 -13.55 12.91 -13.71
N ARG A 175 -13.58 14.11 -13.12
CA ARG A 175 -12.53 14.65 -12.27
C ARG A 175 -13.07 14.95 -10.89
N THR A 176 -12.21 14.87 -9.87
CA THR A 176 -12.59 15.09 -8.47
C THR A 176 -11.99 16.38 -7.93
N GLY A 177 -12.47 16.83 -6.77
CA GLY A 177 -11.99 18.04 -6.12
C GLY A 177 -12.23 19.30 -6.99
N SER A 178 -11.34 20.27 -6.88
CA SER A 178 -11.44 21.52 -7.67
C SER A 178 -11.32 21.30 -9.18
N ALA A 179 -10.69 20.21 -9.62
CA ALA A 179 -10.61 19.86 -11.04
C ALA A 179 -11.95 19.44 -11.67
N ALA A 180 -12.98 19.18 -10.86
CA ALA A 180 -14.34 18.88 -11.33
C ALA A 180 -15.05 20.09 -11.93
N ASN A 181 -14.58 21.32 -11.67
CA ASN A 181 -15.12 22.52 -12.31
C ASN A 181 -14.67 22.56 -13.77
N THR A 182 -15.61 22.36 -14.69
CA THR A 182 -15.33 22.31 -16.14
C THR A 182 -14.85 23.65 -16.72
N ASP A 183 -15.21 24.76 -16.11
CA ASP A 183 -14.84 26.11 -16.55
C ASP A 183 -13.46 26.54 -16.03
N ALA A 184 -13.01 25.94 -14.93
CA ALA A 184 -11.73 26.22 -14.29
C ALA A 184 -11.15 24.93 -13.64
N PRO A 185 -10.69 23.96 -14.46
CA PRO A 185 -10.32 22.62 -13.97
C PRO A 185 -8.91 22.59 -13.35
N PHE A 186 -8.66 23.42 -12.33
CA PHE A 186 -7.38 23.46 -11.64
C PHE A 186 -7.37 22.46 -10.46
N PRO A 187 -6.50 21.43 -10.47
CA PRO A 187 -6.44 20.42 -9.43
C PRO A 187 -5.62 20.91 -8.21
N ILE A 188 -6.15 21.84 -7.44
CA ILE A 188 -5.46 22.52 -6.34
C ILE A 188 -6.07 22.25 -4.96
N GLU A 189 -7.34 21.82 -4.88
CA GLU A 189 -8.03 21.57 -3.63
C GLU A 189 -8.97 20.36 -3.72
N ARG A 190 -8.81 19.42 -2.76
CA ARG A 190 -9.59 18.18 -2.73
C ARG A 190 -11.04 18.38 -2.27
N GLY A 191 -11.23 19.20 -1.26
CA GLY A 191 -12.52 19.43 -0.60
C GLY A 191 -13.46 20.38 -1.36
N ALA A 192 -13.15 20.76 -2.61
CA ALA A 192 -13.97 21.65 -3.40
C ALA A 192 -15.09 20.90 -4.14
N ASN A 193 -16.15 21.63 -4.47
CA ASN A 193 -17.28 21.16 -5.30
C ASN A 193 -18.12 20.03 -4.69
N GLY A 194 -18.32 20.04 -3.37
CA GLY A 194 -19.23 19.14 -2.65
C GLY A 194 -18.51 18.03 -1.85
N PRO A 195 -19.12 16.85 -1.69
CA PRO A 195 -18.50 15.75 -0.96
C PRO A 195 -17.17 15.32 -1.58
N ASP A 196 -16.28 14.82 -0.74
CA ASP A 196 -14.98 14.30 -1.18
C ASP A 196 -15.13 13.03 -2.06
N LEU A 197 -15.34 13.24 -3.36
CA LEU A 197 -15.45 12.13 -4.30
C LEU A 197 -14.12 11.42 -4.56
N ALA A 198 -12.96 12.08 -4.34
CA ALA A 198 -11.68 11.40 -4.44
C ALA A 198 -11.59 10.25 -3.43
N GLY A 199 -12.16 10.44 -2.23
CA GLY A 199 -12.23 9.43 -1.19
C GLY A 199 -12.99 8.15 -1.56
N LEU A 200 -13.88 8.19 -2.57
CA LEU A 200 -14.55 6.98 -3.06
C LEU A 200 -13.61 6.05 -3.85
N PHE A 201 -12.64 6.64 -4.55
CA PHE A 201 -11.73 5.88 -5.42
C PHE A 201 -10.42 5.53 -4.70
N ILE A 202 -10.01 6.33 -3.72
CA ILE A 202 -8.84 6.05 -2.88
C ILE A 202 -9.16 4.85 -1.98
N GLY A 203 -8.33 3.80 -2.05
CA GLY A 203 -8.56 2.56 -1.30
C GLY A 203 -9.65 1.66 -1.88
N SER A 204 -10.27 2.04 -3.01
CA SER A 204 -11.29 1.20 -3.68
C SER A 204 -10.70 -0.01 -4.40
N CYS A 205 -9.39 -0.09 -4.55
CA CYS A 205 -8.71 -1.14 -5.32
C CYS A 205 -9.28 -1.30 -6.75
N GLY A 206 -9.73 -0.19 -7.35
CA GLY A 206 -10.26 -0.18 -8.71
C GLY A 206 -11.67 -0.78 -8.88
N THR A 207 -12.37 -1.09 -7.80
CA THR A 207 -13.73 -1.68 -7.87
C THR A 207 -14.81 -0.66 -8.28
N LEU A 208 -14.57 0.63 -8.10
CA LEU A 208 -15.56 1.70 -8.34
C LEU A 208 -15.24 2.55 -9.59
N GLY A 209 -14.04 2.43 -10.14
CA GLY A 209 -13.59 3.19 -11.31
C GLY A 209 -12.12 2.98 -11.60
N VAL A 210 -11.70 3.33 -12.81
CA VAL A 210 -10.31 3.26 -13.26
C VAL A 210 -9.66 4.62 -13.08
N ILE A 211 -8.72 4.75 -12.16
CA ILE A 211 -7.92 5.97 -11.99
C ILE A 211 -6.98 6.08 -13.19
N THR A 212 -7.04 7.18 -13.92
CA THR A 212 -6.18 7.46 -15.08
C THR A 212 -5.16 8.56 -14.84
N GLN A 213 -5.45 9.52 -13.94
CA GLN A 213 -4.50 10.52 -13.50
C GLN A 213 -4.64 10.77 -12.00
N VAL A 214 -3.52 11.10 -11.37
CA VAL A 214 -3.46 11.46 -9.95
C VAL A 214 -2.73 12.79 -9.81
N THR A 215 -3.34 13.74 -9.09
CA THR A 215 -2.69 14.95 -8.65
C THR A 215 -2.36 14.83 -7.18
N MET A 216 -1.09 15.03 -6.82
CA MET A 216 -0.56 14.90 -5.47
C MET A 216 0.14 16.16 -4.99
N ARG A 217 0.10 16.42 -3.69
CA ARG A 217 0.88 17.46 -3.05
C ARG A 217 2.36 17.15 -3.11
N ILE A 218 3.16 18.18 -3.35
CA ILE A 218 4.61 18.16 -3.29
C ILE A 218 5.11 19.17 -2.26
N ARG A 219 6.36 19.00 -1.85
CA ARG A 219 7.01 19.93 -0.91
C ARG A 219 8.47 20.16 -1.29
N ARG A 220 9.10 21.16 -0.68
CA ARG A 220 10.55 21.34 -0.79
C ARG A 220 11.27 20.14 -0.16
N VAL A 221 12.38 19.73 -0.78
CA VAL A 221 13.28 18.74 -0.18
C VAL A 221 13.76 19.29 1.16
N PRO A 222 13.66 18.52 2.26
CA PRO A 222 14.11 18.96 3.57
C PRO A 222 15.60 19.31 3.60
N GLU A 223 15.96 20.35 4.37
CA GLU A 223 17.35 20.82 4.46
C GLU A 223 18.27 19.80 5.13
N CYS A 224 17.75 19.01 6.05
CA CYS A 224 18.52 18.01 6.77
C CYS A 224 17.69 16.83 7.26
N GLU A 225 18.41 15.77 7.61
CA GLU A 225 17.89 14.59 8.27
C GLU A 225 18.58 14.39 9.63
N ARG A 226 17.82 13.91 10.62
CA ARG A 226 18.34 13.45 11.92
C ARG A 226 17.85 12.05 12.17
N PHE A 227 18.76 11.24 12.69
CA PHE A 227 18.50 9.85 12.99
C PHE A 227 18.75 9.61 14.47
N LEU A 228 17.81 8.95 15.15
CA LEU A 228 17.98 8.49 16.52
C LEU A 228 17.66 7.01 16.59
N PHE A 229 18.43 6.28 17.37
CA PHE A 229 18.22 4.88 17.62
C PHE A 229 18.18 4.62 19.12
N TYR A 230 17.13 3.96 19.61
CA TYR A 230 16.96 3.65 21.03
C TYR A 230 16.61 2.19 21.24
N ALA A 231 17.21 1.58 22.26
CA ALA A 231 16.91 0.25 22.75
C ALA A 231 16.21 0.34 24.12
N PHE A 232 15.26 -0.54 24.35
CA PHE A 232 14.46 -0.64 25.58
C PHE A 232 14.51 -2.06 26.13
N GLU A 233 14.58 -2.18 27.46
CA GLU A 233 14.51 -3.47 28.17
C GLU A 233 13.10 -4.06 28.16
N ARG A 234 12.08 -3.22 27.98
CA ARG A 234 10.68 -3.59 28.06
C ARG A 234 9.90 -3.01 26.86
N LEU A 235 9.03 -3.83 26.30
CA LEU A 235 8.10 -3.40 25.25
C LEU A 235 7.25 -2.21 25.71
N ASP A 236 6.72 -2.25 26.92
CA ASP A 236 5.84 -1.20 27.45
C ASP A 236 6.51 0.18 27.42
N ASP A 237 7.78 0.24 27.80
CA ASP A 237 8.55 1.49 27.82
C ASP A 237 8.75 2.03 26.41
N ALA A 238 9.00 1.17 25.43
CA ALA A 238 9.12 1.58 24.03
C ALA A 238 7.79 2.09 23.46
N VAL A 239 6.67 1.44 23.78
CA VAL A 239 5.33 1.86 23.35
C VAL A 239 4.95 3.21 23.98
N ASP A 240 5.27 3.43 25.24
CA ASP A 240 5.01 4.72 25.92
C ASP A 240 5.89 5.83 25.35
N ALA A 241 7.16 5.57 25.06
CA ALA A 241 8.06 6.51 24.39
C ALA A 241 7.53 6.86 23.00
N ALA A 242 7.12 5.87 22.22
CA ALA A 242 6.53 6.08 20.89
C ALA A 242 5.25 6.94 20.96
N THR A 243 4.36 6.67 21.92
CA THR A 243 3.15 7.46 22.15
C THR A 243 3.48 8.93 22.48
N ALA A 244 4.52 9.15 23.30
CA ALA A 244 4.98 10.50 23.63
C ALA A 244 5.55 11.22 22.40
N ILE A 245 6.33 10.53 21.56
CA ILE A 245 6.88 11.07 20.30
C ILE A 245 5.74 11.44 19.34
N GLN A 246 4.72 10.58 19.19
CA GLN A 246 3.52 10.86 18.37
C GLN A 246 2.81 12.13 18.86
N SER A 247 2.52 12.24 20.16
CA SER A 247 1.79 13.37 20.74
C SER A 247 2.52 14.69 20.57
N GLN A 248 3.85 14.68 20.58
CA GLN A 248 4.71 15.85 20.34
C GLN A 248 5.03 16.10 18.86
N ARG A 249 4.60 15.20 17.94
CA ARG A 249 4.93 15.23 16.51
C ARG A 249 6.43 15.35 16.28
N ALA A 250 7.22 14.60 17.07
CA ALA A 250 8.66 14.73 17.10
C ALA A 250 9.40 13.84 16.08
N ALA A 251 8.69 13.16 15.20
CA ALA A 251 9.27 12.31 14.16
C ALA A 251 8.56 12.48 12.81
N THR A 252 9.33 12.43 11.72
CA THR A 252 8.78 12.28 10.37
C THR A 252 8.38 10.84 10.13
N PHE A 253 9.23 9.89 10.55
CA PHE A 253 8.96 8.48 10.51
C PHE A 253 9.46 7.83 11.81
N LEU A 254 8.59 7.15 12.51
CA LEU A 254 8.86 6.42 13.74
C LEU A 254 8.55 4.96 13.52
N VAL A 255 9.54 4.11 13.75
CA VAL A 255 9.43 2.66 13.56
C VAL A 255 9.82 1.95 14.84
N GLY A 256 8.98 1.01 15.27
CA GLY A 256 9.27 0.06 16.31
C GLY A 256 9.59 -1.31 15.73
N LEU A 257 10.68 -1.93 16.21
CA LEU A 257 11.01 -3.30 15.91
C LEU A 257 10.86 -4.13 17.19
N PHE A 258 9.92 -5.05 17.18
CA PHE A 258 9.57 -5.86 18.34
C PHE A 258 9.66 -7.36 18.01
N GLY A 259 10.22 -8.15 18.94
CA GLY A 259 10.20 -9.62 18.85
C GLY A 259 10.90 -10.26 17.65
N GLY A 260 11.71 -9.50 16.94
CA GLY A 260 12.52 -9.98 15.82
C GLY A 260 13.98 -10.23 16.20
N PRO A 261 14.83 -10.51 15.19
CA PRO A 261 16.27 -10.55 15.38
C PRO A 261 16.76 -9.24 15.96
N LYS A 262 17.57 -9.35 17.02
CA LYS A 262 18.18 -8.15 17.63
C LYS A 262 19.24 -7.58 16.69
N PRO A 263 19.34 -6.24 16.59
CA PRO A 263 20.46 -5.63 15.89
C PRO A 263 21.79 -6.08 16.49
N ASP A 264 22.79 -6.33 15.65
CA ASP A 264 24.09 -6.82 16.08
C ASP A 264 24.70 -5.95 17.18
N GLY A 265 25.04 -6.55 18.31
CA GLY A 265 25.67 -5.86 19.44
C GLY A 265 24.74 -4.96 20.25
N VAL A 266 23.44 -4.95 20.02
CA VAL A 266 22.46 -4.15 20.75
C VAL A 266 21.66 -5.02 21.71
N GLU A 267 21.73 -4.69 22.98
CA GLU A 267 20.91 -5.35 24.01
C GLU A 267 19.56 -4.63 24.19
N GLY A 268 18.49 -5.39 24.32
CA GLY A 268 17.12 -4.91 24.50
C GLY A 268 16.09 -5.88 23.97
N GLU A 269 14.82 -5.62 24.27
CA GLU A 269 13.69 -6.38 23.74
C GLU A 269 12.85 -5.60 22.73
N ALA A 270 12.99 -4.28 22.74
CA ALA A 270 12.28 -3.40 21.83
C ALA A 270 13.20 -2.27 21.34
N PHE A 271 13.02 -1.88 20.09
CA PHE A 271 13.88 -0.88 19.45
C PHE A 271 13.02 0.16 18.76
N LEU A 272 13.43 1.44 18.85
CA LEU A 272 12.80 2.55 18.12
C LEU A 272 13.82 3.23 17.22
N HIS A 273 13.46 3.31 15.93
CA HIS A 273 14.12 4.15 14.94
C HIS A 273 13.32 5.43 14.75
N VAL A 274 13.96 6.58 14.98
CA VAL A 274 13.35 7.90 14.80
C VAL A 274 14.04 8.62 13.68
N ILE A 275 13.30 8.94 12.64
CA ILE A 275 13.78 9.68 11.47
C ILE A 275 13.07 11.02 11.43
N ILE A 276 13.81 12.10 11.31
CA ILE A 276 13.32 13.47 11.25
C ILE A 276 13.88 14.12 10.00
N ARG A 277 13.01 14.71 9.19
CA ARG A 277 13.35 15.39 7.94
C ARG A 277 12.69 16.76 7.92
N ASP A 278 13.47 17.83 8.07
CA ASP A 278 12.96 19.19 8.21
C ASP A 278 14.03 20.24 7.90
N SER A 279 13.74 21.54 8.15
CA SER A 279 14.76 22.58 8.27
C SER A 279 15.74 22.26 9.40
N VAL A 280 16.94 22.80 9.36
CA VAL A 280 17.97 22.52 10.38
C VAL A 280 17.47 22.80 11.79
N MET A 281 16.83 23.95 11.99
CA MET A 281 16.35 24.37 13.31
C MET A 281 15.23 23.46 13.85
N GLU A 282 14.25 23.16 13.01
CA GLU A 282 13.09 22.36 13.42
C GLU A 282 13.47 20.88 13.61
N ALA A 283 14.36 20.36 12.77
CA ALA A 283 14.86 19.00 12.92
C ALA A 283 15.61 18.81 14.26
N GLU A 284 16.40 19.81 14.70
CA GLU A 284 17.09 19.72 15.99
C GLU A 284 16.13 19.84 17.16
N ARG A 285 15.13 20.75 17.09
CA ARG A 285 14.07 20.87 18.11
C ARG A 285 13.29 19.54 18.25
N ARG A 286 12.91 18.93 17.13
CA ARG A 286 12.18 17.65 17.10
C ARG A 286 13.06 16.51 17.60
N ALA A 287 14.33 16.47 17.23
CA ALA A 287 15.28 15.49 17.71
C ALA A 287 15.46 15.57 19.22
N GLN A 288 15.58 16.78 19.79
CA GLN A 288 15.67 16.97 21.24
C GLN A 288 14.38 16.51 21.94
N ALA A 289 13.20 16.82 21.40
CA ALA A 289 11.94 16.34 21.95
C ALA A 289 11.86 14.81 21.93
N ALA A 290 12.26 14.16 20.85
CA ALA A 290 12.27 12.71 20.75
C ALA A 290 13.26 12.06 21.73
N ARG A 291 14.45 12.65 21.93
CA ARG A 291 15.42 12.18 22.96
C ARG A 291 14.78 12.21 24.34
N VAL A 292 14.18 13.32 24.74
CA VAL A 292 13.52 13.47 26.03
C VAL A 292 12.42 12.42 26.20
N CYS A 293 11.60 12.19 25.16
CA CYS A 293 10.58 11.12 25.21
C CYS A 293 11.21 9.75 25.46
N CYS A 294 12.21 9.35 24.68
CA CYS A 294 12.85 8.04 24.85
C CYS A 294 13.49 7.87 26.21
N GLU A 295 14.25 8.87 26.68
CA GLU A 295 14.97 8.80 27.97
C GLU A 295 14.03 8.82 29.17
N THR A 296 12.89 9.54 29.08
CA THR A 296 11.84 9.52 30.12
C THR A 296 11.31 8.12 30.35
N PHE A 297 11.19 7.33 29.29
CA PHE A 297 10.74 5.93 29.36
C PHE A 297 11.90 4.93 29.33
N ARG A 298 13.07 5.29 29.88
CA ARG A 298 14.23 4.41 30.09
C ARG A 298 14.86 3.87 28.80
N GLY A 299 14.63 4.52 27.67
CA GLY A 299 15.31 4.21 26.43
C GLY A 299 16.81 4.50 26.53
N ARG A 300 17.63 3.57 26.07
CA ARG A 300 19.08 3.74 25.98
C ARG A 300 19.46 4.15 24.57
N PRO A 301 20.16 5.30 24.41
CA PRO A 301 20.60 5.72 23.07
C PRO A 301 21.60 4.71 22.50
N GLN A 302 21.48 4.45 21.22
CA GLN A 302 22.37 3.60 20.44
C GLN A 302 23.02 4.42 19.32
N ASP A 303 23.95 3.81 18.58
CA ASP A 303 24.56 4.46 17.42
C ASP A 303 23.49 4.82 16.38
N PRO A 304 23.29 6.12 16.05
CA PRO A 304 22.32 6.57 15.07
C PRO A 304 22.57 6.02 13.65
N GLU A 305 23.77 5.52 13.37
CA GLU A 305 24.08 4.87 12.10
C GLU A 305 23.21 3.64 11.87
N GLY A 306 22.78 2.94 12.94
CA GLY A 306 21.78 1.87 12.85
C GLY A 306 20.46 2.34 12.23
N THR A 307 19.97 3.51 12.63
CA THR A 307 18.76 4.12 12.04
C THR A 307 19.00 4.65 10.63
N ARG A 308 20.15 5.26 10.36
CA ARG A 308 20.51 5.72 9.02
C ARG A 308 20.54 4.55 8.03
N ARG A 309 21.18 3.45 8.41
CA ARG A 309 21.24 2.22 7.59
C ARG A 309 19.84 1.64 7.38
N TYR A 310 19.04 1.50 8.45
CA TYR A 310 17.65 1.07 8.37
C TYR A 310 16.87 1.93 7.37
N TRP A 311 16.95 3.27 7.48
CA TRP A 311 16.29 4.20 6.57
C TRP A 311 16.71 4.00 5.12
N THR A 312 18.01 3.94 4.87
CA THR A 312 18.57 3.77 3.52
C THR A 312 18.16 2.42 2.92
N GLU A 313 18.25 1.36 3.70
CA GLU A 313 17.85 0.01 3.26
C GLU A 313 16.35 -0.07 3.01
N HIS A 314 15.53 0.45 3.90
CA HIS A 314 14.06 0.49 3.73
C HIS A 314 13.62 1.32 2.54
N MET A 315 14.20 2.50 2.36
CA MET A 315 13.86 3.37 1.24
C MET A 315 14.30 2.82 -0.11
N TYR A 316 15.47 2.16 -0.17
CA TYR A 316 16.08 1.81 -1.44
C TYR A 316 16.21 0.31 -1.73
N SER A 317 16.16 -0.54 -0.74
CA SER A 317 16.41 -1.97 -0.93
C SER A 317 15.19 -2.84 -0.81
N TRP A 318 14.14 -2.42 -0.14
CA TRP A 318 12.98 -3.28 0.08
C TRP A 318 12.34 -3.79 -1.19
N LEU A 319 12.56 -3.12 -2.29
CA LEU A 319 12.07 -3.53 -3.60
C LEU A 319 13.07 -4.10 -4.56
N ARG A 320 14.34 -3.96 -4.30
CA ARG A 320 15.33 -4.75 -5.04
C ARG A 320 15.17 -6.24 -4.75
N ASN A 321 14.55 -6.55 -3.65
CA ASN A 321 14.42 -7.85 -3.08
C ASN A 321 12.95 -8.18 -3.00
N THR A 322 12.35 -8.39 -4.17
CA THR A 322 11.09 -9.14 -4.20
C THR A 322 11.25 -10.41 -3.41
N PRO A 323 10.26 -10.79 -2.81
CA PRO A 323 10.04 -10.77 -1.41
C PRO A 323 10.85 -11.85 -0.81
N ALA A 324 11.59 -12.06 -0.14
CA ALA A 324 12.07 -13.19 0.63
C ALA A 324 13.40 -13.78 0.22
N SER A 325 13.80 -13.82 -1.03
CA SER A 325 15.07 -14.45 -1.43
C SER A 325 16.30 -13.69 -0.89
N ALA A 326 16.19 -12.40 -0.66
CA ALA A 326 17.29 -11.58 -0.19
C ALA A 326 17.53 -11.61 1.31
N TYR A 327 16.50 -11.89 2.10
CA TYR A 327 16.63 -11.95 3.55
C TYR A 327 17.12 -13.30 4.06
N TYR A 328 16.91 -14.39 3.30
CA TYR A 328 17.11 -15.76 3.77
C TYR A 328 17.95 -16.65 2.81
N GLY A 329 18.75 -16.06 1.95
CA GLY A 329 19.64 -16.78 1.04
C GLY A 329 18.93 -17.31 -0.20
N SER A 330 19.38 -18.44 -0.74
CA SER A 330 18.95 -19.00 -2.04
C SER A 330 17.57 -19.69 -2.03
N ARG A 331 16.84 -19.69 -0.92
CA ARG A 331 15.52 -20.34 -0.84
C ARG A 331 14.42 -19.30 -1.05
N PRO A 332 13.46 -19.55 -1.94
CA PRO A 332 12.31 -18.69 -2.09
C PRO A 332 11.40 -18.87 -0.86
N TYR A 333 11.26 -17.82 -0.08
CA TYR A 333 10.29 -17.74 1.00
C TYR A 333 9.20 -16.75 0.62
N TYR A 334 8.01 -16.99 1.11
CA TYR A 334 6.90 -16.09 0.96
C TYR A 334 6.57 -15.43 2.31
N CYS A 335 6.13 -14.18 2.28
CA CYS A 335 5.72 -13.40 3.45
C CYS A 335 4.22 -13.10 3.37
N PRO A 336 3.34 -13.93 3.96
CA PRO A 336 1.92 -13.64 4.04
C PRO A 336 1.68 -12.57 5.09
N GLU A 337 1.54 -11.36 4.63
CA GLU A 337 1.36 -10.19 5.48
C GLU A 337 -0.01 -10.19 6.17
N VAL A 338 0.00 -10.02 7.50
CA VAL A 338 -1.14 -9.54 8.26
C VAL A 338 -0.78 -8.16 8.77
N ALA A 339 -1.48 -7.13 8.28
CA ALA A 339 -1.13 -5.77 8.59
C ALA A 339 -2.38 -4.90 8.82
N GLY A 340 -2.27 -3.94 9.74
CA GLY A 340 -3.38 -3.03 10.00
C GLY A 340 -3.12 -2.04 11.13
N PHE A 341 -4.09 -1.16 11.29
CA PHE A 341 -4.09 -0.10 12.29
C PHE A 341 -4.71 -0.59 13.60
N LEU A 342 -4.05 -0.25 14.72
CA LEU A 342 -4.56 -0.50 16.06
C LEU A 342 -4.20 0.69 16.98
N PRO A 343 -4.92 0.86 18.11
CA PRO A 343 -4.50 1.84 19.13
C PRO A 343 -3.07 1.54 19.57
N THR A 344 -2.22 2.57 19.64
CA THR A 344 -0.79 2.38 19.96
C THR A 344 -0.58 1.57 21.24
N GLN A 345 -1.38 1.82 22.29
CA GLN A 345 -1.27 1.12 23.57
C GLN A 345 -1.68 -0.36 23.49
N ALA A 346 -2.49 -0.75 22.49
CA ALA A 346 -2.86 -2.17 22.30
C ALA A 346 -1.67 -3.04 21.90
N LEU A 347 -0.56 -2.47 21.45
CA LEU A 347 0.69 -3.20 21.18
C LEU A 347 1.21 -3.95 22.41
N LYS A 348 0.99 -3.40 23.63
CA LYS A 348 1.42 -4.01 24.89
C LYS A 348 0.75 -5.37 25.14
N GLU A 349 -0.42 -5.60 24.57
CA GLU A 349 -1.13 -6.87 24.67
C GLU A 349 -0.97 -7.71 23.39
N ALA A 350 -1.01 -7.06 22.23
CA ALA A 350 -0.96 -7.73 20.94
C ALA A 350 0.37 -8.44 20.68
N ILE A 351 1.50 -7.79 20.98
CA ILE A 351 2.83 -8.36 20.74
C ILE A 351 3.08 -9.60 21.60
N PRO A 352 2.88 -9.59 22.93
CA PRO A 352 3.00 -10.80 23.77
C PRO A 352 2.06 -11.93 23.30
N MET A 353 0.81 -11.63 22.96
CA MET A 353 -0.14 -12.61 22.45
C MET A 353 0.36 -13.30 21.17
N LEU A 354 0.94 -12.54 20.25
CA LEU A 354 1.53 -13.10 19.02
C LEU A 354 2.76 -13.95 19.32
N HIS A 355 3.61 -13.52 20.25
CA HIS A 355 4.75 -14.33 20.71
C HIS A 355 4.31 -15.67 21.29
N ASP A 356 3.29 -15.66 22.14
CA ASP A 356 2.75 -16.89 22.75
C ASP A 356 2.16 -17.82 21.67
N TYR A 357 1.44 -17.28 20.68
CA TYR A 357 0.92 -18.05 19.57
C TYR A 357 2.04 -18.73 18.77
N ILE A 358 3.08 -17.97 18.42
CA ILE A 358 4.21 -18.48 17.64
C ILE A 358 4.97 -19.54 18.43
N ALA A 359 5.27 -19.28 19.70
CA ALA A 359 6.03 -20.20 20.55
C ALA A 359 5.32 -21.54 20.79
N ASN A 360 3.99 -21.52 20.81
CA ASN A 360 3.18 -22.72 21.08
C ASN A 360 2.66 -23.40 19.80
N ASN A 361 2.95 -22.88 18.60
CA ASN A 361 2.50 -23.46 17.35
C ASN A 361 3.60 -24.37 16.76
N ALA A 362 3.40 -25.69 16.90
CA ALA A 362 4.36 -26.69 16.43
C ALA A 362 4.56 -26.70 14.90
N ASP A 363 3.62 -26.16 14.14
CA ASP A 363 3.70 -26.13 12.69
C ASP A 363 4.83 -25.25 12.18
N PHE A 364 5.21 -24.19 12.92
CA PHE A 364 6.34 -23.35 12.54
C PHE A 364 7.63 -24.16 12.37
N ALA A 365 7.97 -24.97 13.37
CA ALA A 365 9.18 -25.79 13.29
C ALA A 365 9.04 -26.90 12.24
N ARG A 366 7.85 -27.50 12.11
CA ARG A 366 7.58 -28.62 11.20
C ARG A 366 7.76 -28.26 9.73
N VAL A 367 7.28 -27.08 9.33
CA VAL A 367 7.35 -26.62 7.92
C VAL A 367 8.47 -25.62 7.66
N GLY A 368 9.34 -25.37 8.64
CA GLY A 368 10.42 -24.39 8.49
C GLY A 368 9.95 -22.95 8.37
N MET A 369 8.82 -22.62 9.01
CA MET A 369 8.29 -21.26 9.06
C MET A 369 9.04 -20.41 10.07
N HIS A 370 9.23 -19.14 9.77
CA HIS A 370 9.89 -18.17 10.65
C HIS A 370 9.07 -16.89 10.75
N VAL A 371 9.17 -16.22 11.89
CA VAL A 371 8.68 -14.84 12.05
C VAL A 371 9.88 -13.90 11.97
N LYS A 372 9.82 -12.96 11.03
CA LYS A 372 10.85 -11.91 10.89
C LYS A 372 10.88 -10.99 12.09
N GLY A 373 9.74 -10.79 12.74
CA GLY A 373 9.51 -9.84 13.82
C GLY A 373 8.21 -9.08 13.59
N PHE A 374 7.98 -8.09 14.44
CA PHE A 374 6.84 -7.22 14.34
C PHE A 374 7.34 -5.81 14.05
N ASP A 375 7.19 -5.40 12.79
CA ASP A 375 7.49 -4.03 12.37
C ASP A 375 6.27 -3.16 12.65
N VAL A 376 6.47 -2.07 13.38
CA VAL A 376 5.39 -1.14 13.73
C VAL A 376 5.72 0.25 13.22
N TYR A 377 4.88 0.76 12.33
CA TYR A 377 4.94 2.14 11.87
C TYR A 377 3.93 2.97 12.66
N PHE A 378 4.41 3.93 13.40
CA PHE A 378 3.54 4.78 14.18
C PHE A 378 2.98 5.88 13.29
N SER A 379 1.65 5.92 13.14
CA SER A 379 0.92 7.00 12.48
C SER A 379 0.68 8.16 13.45
N PRO A 380 0.08 9.30 13.06
CA PRO A 380 -0.11 10.42 13.98
C PRO A 380 -0.89 10.08 15.27
N ASN A 381 -1.75 9.06 15.26
CA ASN A 381 -2.66 8.74 16.36
C ASN A 381 -2.90 7.23 16.58
N SER A 382 -2.20 6.38 15.86
CA SER A 382 -2.32 4.93 15.96
C SER A 382 -0.99 4.26 15.61
N ALA A 383 -0.95 2.94 15.67
CA ALA A 383 0.16 2.14 15.19
C ALA A 383 -0.31 1.28 14.00
N PHE A 384 0.56 1.09 13.01
CA PHE A 384 0.39 0.16 11.92
C PHE A 384 1.33 -1.02 12.16
N LEU A 385 0.76 -2.15 12.52
CA LEU A 385 1.50 -3.37 12.83
C LEU A 385 1.58 -4.26 11.59
N TRP A 386 2.80 -4.69 11.27
CA TRP A 386 3.11 -5.72 10.29
C TRP A 386 3.49 -7.01 11.01
N VAL A 387 2.89 -8.12 10.59
CA VAL A 387 3.24 -9.46 11.08
C VAL A 387 3.72 -10.28 9.90
N ASP A 388 5.03 -10.35 9.77
CA ASP A 388 5.68 -11.03 8.66
C ASP A 388 6.02 -12.47 9.03
N THR A 389 5.32 -13.41 8.44
CA THR A 389 5.62 -14.84 8.55
C THR A 389 6.23 -15.36 7.25
N LEU A 390 7.35 -16.04 7.35
CA LEU A 390 8.12 -16.53 6.20
C LEU A 390 8.10 -18.05 6.17
N TYR A 391 7.84 -18.62 5.02
CA TYR A 391 7.86 -20.07 4.81
C TYR A 391 8.39 -20.43 3.42
N PRO A 392 8.88 -21.69 3.20
CA PRO A 392 9.30 -22.17 1.88
C PRO A 392 8.11 -22.19 0.90
N GLU A 393 8.07 -21.24 -0.03
CA GLU A 393 6.91 -21.06 -0.93
C GLU A 393 6.67 -22.26 -1.86
N MET A 394 7.74 -22.93 -2.26
CA MET A 394 7.67 -24.08 -3.16
C MET A 394 7.24 -25.38 -2.47
N ASP A 395 7.12 -25.37 -1.14
CA ASP A 395 6.59 -26.49 -0.37
C ASP A 395 5.08 -26.34 -0.23
N PRO A 396 4.26 -27.25 -0.80
CA PRO A 396 2.81 -27.17 -0.75
C PRO A 396 2.25 -27.24 0.69
N GLU A 397 2.89 -28.02 1.57
CA GLU A 397 2.48 -28.13 2.97
C GLU A 397 2.78 -26.83 3.73
N ALA A 398 3.99 -26.28 3.57
CA ALA A 398 4.36 -25.01 4.19
C ALA A 398 3.45 -23.88 3.72
N ARG A 399 3.07 -23.86 2.45
CA ARG A 399 2.13 -22.89 1.89
C ARG A 399 0.75 -23.00 2.53
N GLN A 400 0.21 -24.21 2.68
CA GLN A 400 -1.09 -24.42 3.31
C GLN A 400 -1.08 -23.99 4.78
N VAL A 401 -0.04 -24.36 5.53
CA VAL A 401 0.16 -23.94 6.91
C VAL A 401 0.29 -22.42 6.99
N GLY A 402 1.06 -21.80 6.10
CA GLY A 402 1.22 -20.34 6.06
C GLY A 402 -0.10 -19.59 5.87
N LEU A 403 -0.98 -20.08 5.02
CA LEU A 403 -2.33 -19.51 4.83
C LEU A 403 -3.19 -19.66 6.09
N GLN A 404 -3.09 -20.81 6.79
CA GLN A 404 -3.82 -21.03 8.04
C GLN A 404 -3.30 -20.11 9.16
N VAL A 405 -1.98 -20.04 9.36
CA VAL A 405 -1.35 -19.15 10.35
C VAL A 405 -1.75 -17.69 10.10
N ARG A 406 -1.80 -17.27 8.84
CA ARG A 406 -2.28 -15.95 8.45
C ARG A 406 -3.72 -15.71 8.89
N ALA A 407 -4.61 -16.69 8.65
CA ALA A 407 -6.01 -16.58 9.04
C ALA A 407 -6.15 -16.50 10.57
N ASP A 408 -5.41 -17.32 11.31
CA ASP A 408 -5.42 -17.33 12.78
C ASP A 408 -4.95 -15.98 13.36
N ILE A 409 -3.81 -15.45 12.86
CA ILE A 409 -3.30 -14.14 13.27
C ILE A 409 -4.28 -13.03 12.93
N ALA A 410 -4.88 -13.07 11.74
CA ALA A 410 -5.88 -12.10 11.33
C ALA A 410 -7.12 -12.13 12.26
N GLU A 411 -7.60 -13.31 12.65
CA GLU A 411 -8.71 -13.45 13.59
C GLU A 411 -8.36 -12.92 14.98
N MET A 412 -7.17 -13.24 15.48
CA MET A 412 -6.68 -12.78 16.78
C MET A 412 -6.62 -11.25 16.84
N LEU A 413 -6.15 -10.58 15.79
CA LEU A 413 -5.92 -9.15 15.77
C LEU A 413 -7.18 -8.36 15.38
N PHE A 414 -7.84 -8.72 14.27
CA PHE A 414 -9.02 -7.99 13.77
C PHE A 414 -10.26 -8.16 14.65
N GLY A 415 -10.32 -9.23 15.40
CA GLY A 415 -11.41 -9.47 16.36
C GLY A 415 -11.33 -8.60 17.63
N ARG A 416 -10.19 -7.94 17.89
CA ARG A 416 -9.94 -7.24 19.17
C ARG A 416 -9.56 -5.78 18.99
N TRP A 417 -8.56 -5.47 18.17
CA TRP A 417 -7.95 -4.13 18.13
C TRP A 417 -7.72 -3.59 16.74
N MET A 418 -7.51 -4.45 15.75
CA MET A 418 -6.95 -4.05 14.47
C MET A 418 -8.02 -3.79 13.42
N SER A 419 -7.87 -2.69 12.70
CA SER A 419 -8.53 -2.45 11.43
C SER A 419 -7.54 -2.71 10.30
N PRO A 420 -7.89 -3.47 9.26
CA PRO A 420 -6.96 -3.82 8.20
C PRO A 420 -6.42 -2.57 7.49
N GLY A 421 -5.12 -2.54 7.24
CA GLY A 421 -4.45 -1.49 6.47
C GLY A 421 -4.49 -1.70 4.97
N GLY A 422 -4.90 -2.89 4.57
CA GLY A 422 -5.20 -3.31 3.22
C GLY A 422 -6.01 -4.59 3.30
N ILE A 423 -7.02 -4.74 2.46
CA ILE A 423 -7.90 -5.90 2.51
C ILE A 423 -7.36 -6.95 1.57
N VAL A 424 -6.88 -8.02 2.14
CA VAL A 424 -6.28 -9.14 1.45
C VAL A 424 -7.37 -10.03 0.84
N ALA A 425 -7.23 -10.40 -0.42
CA ALA A 425 -8.26 -11.13 -1.17
C ALA A 425 -8.79 -12.37 -0.43
N GLY A 426 -7.93 -13.23 0.10
CA GLY A 426 -8.35 -14.46 0.78
C GLY A 426 -9.11 -14.26 2.11
N ILE A 427 -9.00 -13.09 2.75
CA ILE A 427 -9.69 -12.75 4.00
C ILE A 427 -10.68 -11.59 3.84
N ALA A 428 -10.79 -11.04 2.63
CA ALA A 428 -11.68 -9.91 2.35
C ALA A 428 -13.13 -10.18 2.79
N PRO A 429 -13.78 -11.32 2.47
CA PRO A 429 -15.13 -11.57 2.92
C PRO A 429 -15.28 -11.56 4.44
N TYR A 430 -14.32 -12.15 5.14
CA TYR A 430 -14.29 -12.18 6.61
C TYR A 430 -14.20 -10.78 7.23
N ILE A 431 -13.35 -9.92 6.67
CA ILE A 431 -13.18 -8.55 7.14
C ILE A 431 -14.39 -7.70 6.78
N MET A 432 -14.84 -7.76 5.53
CA MET A 432 -15.92 -6.92 5.02
C MET A 432 -17.23 -7.17 5.76
N GLN A 433 -17.55 -8.41 6.09
CA GLN A 433 -18.74 -8.75 6.88
C GLN A 433 -18.74 -8.06 8.26
N ARG A 434 -17.55 -7.85 8.87
CA ARG A 434 -17.41 -7.15 10.15
C ARG A 434 -17.71 -5.64 10.08
N LEU A 435 -17.71 -5.07 8.88
CA LEU A 435 -18.10 -3.68 8.67
C LEU A 435 -19.61 -3.45 8.78
N GLY A 436 -20.42 -4.51 8.84
CA GLY A 436 -21.87 -4.43 9.03
C GLY A 436 -22.56 -3.50 8.03
N PRO A 437 -23.35 -2.49 8.49
CA PRO A 437 -24.06 -1.58 7.59
C PRO A 437 -23.17 -0.80 6.63
N THR A 438 -21.91 -0.55 6.98
CA THR A 438 -20.92 0.12 6.09
C THR A 438 -20.63 -0.74 4.87
N TYR A 439 -20.49 -2.05 5.03
CA TYR A 439 -20.33 -2.97 3.89
C TYR A 439 -21.57 -2.94 3.00
N GLY A 440 -22.78 -2.94 3.61
CA GLY A 440 -24.03 -2.78 2.87
C GLY A 440 -24.10 -1.48 2.04
N LEU A 441 -23.51 -0.38 2.54
CA LEU A 441 -23.40 0.85 1.76
C LEU A 441 -22.43 0.70 0.60
N LEU A 442 -21.27 0.08 0.81
CA LEU A 442 -20.28 -0.17 -0.25
C LEU A 442 -20.85 -1.04 -1.37
N LYS A 443 -21.61 -2.10 -1.04
CA LYS A 443 -22.32 -2.93 -2.02
C LYS A 443 -23.32 -2.11 -2.85
N ARG A 444 -24.12 -1.24 -2.21
CA ARG A 444 -25.04 -0.35 -2.94
C ARG A 444 -24.32 0.63 -3.85
N LEU A 445 -23.19 1.20 -3.42
CA LEU A 445 -22.36 2.07 -4.25
C LEU A 445 -21.80 1.32 -5.46
N LYS A 446 -21.26 0.10 -5.24
CA LYS A 446 -20.79 -0.76 -6.32
C LYS A 446 -21.90 -1.07 -7.32
N ALA A 447 -23.05 -1.51 -6.86
CA ALA A 447 -24.18 -1.82 -7.72
C ALA A 447 -24.74 -0.60 -8.49
N ALA A 448 -24.68 0.60 -7.89
CA ALA A 448 -25.10 1.83 -8.54
C ALA A 448 -24.13 2.30 -9.63
N LEU A 449 -22.81 2.18 -9.41
CA LEU A 449 -21.79 2.62 -10.35
C LEU A 449 -21.46 1.54 -11.39
N ASP A 450 -21.44 0.27 -11.00
CA ASP A 450 -21.03 -0.88 -11.80
C ASP A 450 -22.10 -1.99 -11.76
N PRO A 451 -23.29 -1.74 -12.34
CA PRO A 451 -24.40 -2.69 -12.26
C PRO A 451 -24.14 -4.04 -12.96
N ASN A 452 -23.16 -4.09 -13.86
CA ASN A 452 -22.74 -5.32 -14.54
C ASN A 452 -21.56 -6.01 -13.85
N GLY A 453 -21.02 -5.43 -12.76
CA GLY A 453 -19.93 -6.01 -11.98
C GLY A 453 -18.62 -6.21 -12.76
N ILE A 454 -18.33 -5.35 -13.74
CA ILE A 454 -17.19 -5.57 -14.64
C ILE A 454 -15.82 -5.18 -14.05
N LEU A 455 -15.76 -4.21 -13.13
CA LEU A 455 -14.49 -3.73 -12.59
C LEU A 455 -14.06 -4.50 -11.33
N ASN A 456 -12.94 -5.21 -11.43
CA ASN A 456 -12.31 -5.96 -10.33
C ASN A 456 -13.32 -6.74 -9.46
N PRO A 457 -14.20 -7.60 -10.07
CA PRO A 457 -15.20 -8.32 -9.30
C PRO A 457 -14.58 -9.24 -8.25
N GLY A 458 -15.21 -9.30 -7.06
CA GLY A 458 -14.73 -10.06 -5.90
C GLY A 458 -13.65 -9.35 -5.08
N VAL A 459 -12.99 -8.33 -5.62
CA VAL A 459 -12.06 -7.51 -4.85
C VAL A 459 -12.84 -6.72 -3.80
N LEU A 460 -12.33 -6.66 -2.56
CA LEU A 460 -13.04 -6.15 -1.39
C LEU A 460 -14.37 -6.87 -1.10
N GLY A 461 -14.60 -8.07 -1.65
CA GLY A 461 -15.86 -8.77 -1.56
C GLY A 461 -17.01 -8.06 -2.30
N LEU A 462 -16.72 -7.26 -3.33
CA LEU A 462 -17.70 -6.48 -4.08
C LEU A 462 -17.89 -7.06 -5.49
N GLY A 463 -19.15 -7.30 -5.91
CA GLY A 463 -19.46 -7.71 -7.28
C GLY A 463 -18.96 -9.10 -7.65
N GLY A 464 -18.97 -10.05 -6.72
CA GLY A 464 -18.68 -11.47 -6.98
C GLY A 464 -19.98 -12.27 -7.18
N ASP A 465 -19.85 -13.57 -7.53
CA ASP A 465 -20.99 -14.47 -7.78
C ASP A 465 -21.91 -14.67 -6.56
N ASP A 466 -21.53 -14.20 -5.36
CA ASP A 466 -22.28 -14.29 -4.11
C ASP A 466 -23.03 -12.98 -3.73
N ASP A 467 -23.10 -11.97 -4.59
CA ASP A 467 -23.78 -10.68 -4.33
C ASP A 467 -25.21 -10.60 -4.88
#